data_33cbd8a1a0e00f8c939357e83c00fa83
#
_entry.id   33cbd8a1a0e00f8c939357e83c00fa83
#
_cell.length_a   1.000
_cell.length_b   1.000
_cell.length_c   1.000
_cell.angle_alpha   90.00
_cell.angle_beta   90.00
_cell.angle_gamma   90.00
#
_symmetry.space_group_name_H-M   'P 1'
#
loop_
_entity.id
_entity.type
_entity.pdbx_description
1 polymer ?
#
loop_
_entity_poly.entity_id
_entity_poly.type
_entity_poly.pdbx_seq_one_letter_code
_entity_poly.pdbx_strand_id
1 'polypeptide(L)'
;RPAMAFYPAEDYHQNYHIKNPSHYQRYRTGSGRDRFIAEFWGEEKAPPPISSPTYSKPSAEEIRDRLTPLQYRVTQEDGTERPFENTFWNNKREGIYVDIVSGEPLFSSTHKFNSGTGWPSFTQPLVKDHIVEHSDTSWGMTRTEVRSKYADSHLGHVFTDGPQPSGLRYCINSAALRFVPADSLEPAGYGIYSTLFK
;
A
#
# COMPACT_ATOMS: atom_id res chain seq x y z
N ARG A 1 -0.76 43.56 0.29
CA ARG A 1 -1.26 42.91 1.53
C ARG A 1 -0.38 41.71 1.81
N PRO A 2 0.03 41.49 3.07
CA PRO A 2 0.77 40.27 3.41
C PRO A 2 -0.12 39.03 3.10
N ALA A 3 0.49 37.97 2.60
CA ALA A 3 -0.22 36.71 2.35
C ALA A 3 -0.72 36.18 3.71
N MET A 4 -2.03 35.82 3.76
CA MET A 4 -2.59 35.20 4.95
C MET A 4 -1.99 33.79 5.11
N ALA A 5 -1.89 33.33 6.35
CA ALA A 5 -1.39 31.98 6.64
C ALA A 5 -2.29 30.95 5.91
N PHE A 6 -1.66 30.02 5.21
CA PHE A 6 -2.36 28.92 4.58
C PHE A 6 -2.66 27.84 5.63
N TYR A 7 -3.93 27.50 5.77
CA TYR A 7 -4.37 26.39 6.61
C TYR A 7 -4.71 25.20 5.71
N PRO A 8 -4.12 24.03 5.90
CA PRO A 8 -4.49 22.83 5.16
C PRO A 8 -5.96 22.48 5.43
N ALA A 9 -6.67 21.97 4.42
CA ALA A 9 -8.03 21.47 4.61
C ALA A 9 -8.02 20.24 5.56
N GLU A 10 -9.16 19.97 6.18
CA GLU A 10 -9.33 18.80 7.04
C GLU A 10 -9.02 17.49 6.29
N ASP A 11 -8.52 16.48 6.96
CA ASP A 11 -8.04 15.23 6.38
C ASP A 11 -9.06 14.53 5.47
N TYR A 12 -10.37 14.65 5.75
CA TYR A 12 -11.40 14.05 4.91
C TYR A 12 -11.60 14.80 3.57
N HIS A 13 -11.22 16.07 3.49
CA HIS A 13 -11.22 16.84 2.25
C HIS A 13 -9.93 16.68 1.45
N GLN A 14 -8.84 16.34 2.12
CA GLN A 14 -7.57 16.12 1.42
C GLN A 14 -7.68 14.87 0.55
N ASN A 15 -7.28 15.02 -0.72
CA ASN A 15 -7.34 13.95 -1.72
C ASN A 15 -8.76 13.35 -1.91
N TYR A 16 -9.82 14.14 -1.64
CA TYR A 16 -11.20 13.70 -1.76
C TYR A 16 -11.53 13.07 -3.11
N HIS A 17 -10.96 13.60 -4.20
CA HIS A 17 -11.12 13.08 -5.56
C HIS A 17 -10.54 11.66 -5.73
N ILE A 18 -9.52 11.31 -4.95
CA ILE A 18 -8.92 9.96 -4.92
C ILE A 18 -9.76 9.03 -4.04
N LYS A 19 -10.17 9.52 -2.87
CA LYS A 19 -10.93 8.74 -1.89
C LYS A 19 -12.36 8.45 -2.36
N ASN A 20 -12.96 9.35 -3.15
CA ASN A 20 -14.36 9.29 -3.57
C ASN A 20 -14.53 9.67 -5.08
N PRO A 21 -13.92 8.95 -6.02
CA PRO A 21 -13.85 9.37 -7.42
C PRO A 21 -15.23 9.54 -8.08
N SER A 22 -16.16 8.64 -7.86
CA SER A 22 -17.52 8.72 -8.43
C SER A 22 -18.33 9.89 -7.89
N HIS A 23 -18.16 10.22 -6.60
CA HIS A 23 -18.84 11.36 -6.00
C HIS A 23 -18.22 12.68 -6.45
N TYR A 24 -16.89 12.74 -6.53
CA TYR A 24 -16.16 13.89 -7.04
C TYR A 24 -16.49 14.19 -8.50
N GLN A 25 -16.60 13.16 -9.36
CA GLN A 25 -16.97 13.33 -10.76
C GLN A 25 -18.40 13.91 -10.90
N ARG A 26 -19.37 13.38 -10.15
CA ARG A 26 -20.73 13.93 -10.13
C ARG A 26 -20.76 15.39 -9.66
N TYR A 27 -19.99 15.74 -8.64
CA TYR A 27 -19.84 17.11 -8.16
C TYR A 27 -19.25 18.02 -9.23
N ARG A 28 -18.16 17.63 -9.91
CA ARG A 28 -17.53 18.41 -10.99
C ARG A 28 -18.51 18.70 -12.13
N THR A 29 -19.20 17.67 -12.59
CA THR A 29 -20.19 17.80 -13.67
C THR A 29 -21.39 18.64 -13.22
N GLY A 30 -21.95 18.38 -12.05
CA GLY A 30 -23.13 19.09 -11.52
C GLY A 30 -22.85 20.56 -11.18
N SER A 31 -21.65 20.91 -10.73
CA SER A 31 -21.25 22.30 -10.45
C SER A 31 -20.90 23.12 -11.70
N GLY A 32 -20.88 22.51 -12.89
CA GLY A 32 -20.48 23.15 -14.14
C GLY A 32 -18.99 23.43 -14.25
N ARG A 33 -18.17 22.93 -13.32
CA ARG A 33 -16.73 23.16 -13.29
C ARG A 33 -16.03 22.64 -14.56
N ASP A 34 -16.44 21.47 -15.05
CA ASP A 34 -15.85 20.90 -16.26
C ASP A 34 -16.16 21.74 -17.49
N ARG A 35 -17.39 22.27 -17.59
CA ARG A 35 -17.78 23.21 -18.68
C ARG A 35 -17.00 24.51 -18.59
N PHE A 36 -16.84 25.09 -17.40
CA PHE A 36 -16.05 26.31 -17.21
C PHE A 36 -14.60 26.13 -17.63
N ILE A 37 -13.96 25.02 -17.26
CA ILE A 37 -12.58 24.70 -17.64
C ILE A 37 -12.46 24.58 -19.16
N ALA A 38 -13.36 23.87 -19.81
CA ALA A 38 -13.36 23.73 -21.28
C ALA A 38 -13.55 25.07 -22.01
N GLU A 39 -14.40 25.94 -21.47
CA GLU A 39 -14.72 27.23 -22.06
C GLU A 39 -13.59 28.27 -21.94
N PHE A 40 -12.91 28.33 -20.78
CA PHE A 40 -11.95 29.41 -20.49
C PHE A 40 -10.47 29.01 -20.64
N TRP A 41 -10.16 27.71 -20.54
CA TRP A 41 -8.78 27.23 -20.65
C TRP A 41 -8.52 26.33 -21.85
N GLY A 42 -9.53 26.16 -22.70
CA GLY A 42 -9.46 25.33 -23.91
C GLY A 42 -9.49 23.84 -23.55
N GLU A 43 -9.48 23.02 -24.60
CA GLU A 43 -9.22 21.57 -24.44
C GLU A 43 -7.74 21.31 -24.14
N GLU A 44 -7.21 21.93 -23.11
CA GLU A 44 -6.07 21.32 -22.43
C GLU A 44 -6.58 19.99 -21.93
N LYS A 45 -6.11 18.89 -22.53
CA LYS A 45 -6.48 17.52 -22.13
C LYS A 45 -6.54 17.50 -20.60
N ALA A 46 -7.75 17.41 -20.05
CA ALA A 46 -7.88 17.15 -18.62
C ALA A 46 -6.85 16.06 -18.32
N PRO A 47 -5.94 16.26 -17.35
CA PRO A 47 -4.99 15.20 -17.02
C PRO A 47 -5.82 13.94 -16.95
N PRO A 48 -5.39 12.85 -17.60
CA PRO A 48 -6.17 11.62 -17.64
C PRO A 48 -6.66 11.40 -16.21
N PRO A 49 -7.92 11.02 -15.97
CA PRO A 49 -8.38 10.73 -14.62
C PRO A 49 -7.24 9.94 -14.02
N ILE A 50 -6.71 10.38 -12.85
CA ILE A 50 -5.71 9.61 -12.15
C ILE A 50 -6.43 8.30 -11.90
N SER A 51 -6.29 7.39 -12.86
CA SER A 51 -6.80 6.03 -12.72
C SER A 51 -6.08 5.55 -11.47
N SER A 52 -6.85 5.29 -10.43
CA SER A 52 -6.31 4.55 -9.30
C SER A 52 -5.52 3.40 -9.91
N PRO A 53 -4.23 3.25 -9.64
CA PRO A 53 -3.45 2.23 -10.31
C PRO A 53 -4.25 0.94 -10.22
N THR A 54 -4.57 0.36 -11.39
CA THR A 54 -5.42 -0.84 -11.44
C THR A 54 -4.51 -2.00 -11.09
N TYR A 55 -4.45 -2.32 -9.81
CA TYR A 55 -3.73 -3.50 -9.35
C TYR A 55 -4.51 -4.74 -9.80
N SER A 56 -3.81 -5.73 -10.32
CA SER A 56 -4.41 -7.00 -10.74
C SER A 56 -3.42 -8.14 -10.55
N LYS A 57 -3.94 -9.33 -10.32
CA LYS A 57 -3.13 -10.54 -10.28
C LYS A 57 -2.74 -10.91 -11.71
N PRO A 58 -1.44 -11.01 -12.04
CA PRO A 58 -0.97 -11.52 -13.31
C PRO A 58 -1.35 -13.00 -13.50
N SER A 59 -1.18 -13.53 -14.72
CA SER A 59 -1.38 -14.96 -14.96
C SER A 59 -0.41 -15.82 -14.14
N ALA A 60 -0.77 -17.07 -13.90
CA ALA A 60 0.08 -18.00 -13.13
C ALA A 60 1.44 -18.23 -13.81
N GLU A 61 1.51 -18.16 -15.13
CA GLU A 61 2.75 -18.27 -15.91
C GLU A 61 3.63 -17.05 -15.66
N GLU A 62 3.10 -15.82 -15.80
CA GLU A 62 3.83 -14.58 -15.54
C GLU A 62 4.33 -14.49 -14.08
N ILE A 63 3.54 -14.98 -13.12
CA ILE A 63 3.96 -15.01 -11.71
C ILE A 63 5.17 -15.94 -11.54
N ARG A 64 5.16 -17.12 -12.16
CA ARG A 64 6.28 -18.06 -12.10
C ARG A 64 7.56 -17.53 -12.74
N ASP A 65 7.42 -16.85 -13.88
CA ASP A 65 8.55 -16.30 -14.61
C ASP A 65 9.20 -15.10 -13.90
N ARG A 66 8.41 -14.32 -13.17
CA ARG A 66 8.84 -13.08 -12.51
C ARG A 66 9.39 -13.30 -11.11
N LEU A 67 8.91 -14.30 -10.39
CA LEU A 67 9.26 -14.51 -8.99
C LEU A 67 10.42 -15.52 -8.84
N THR A 68 11.26 -15.26 -7.84
CA THR A 68 12.21 -16.29 -7.39
C THR A 68 11.45 -17.48 -6.76
N PRO A 69 12.07 -18.67 -6.66
CA PRO A 69 11.42 -19.82 -6.01
C PRO A 69 10.94 -19.53 -4.57
N LEU A 70 11.68 -18.71 -3.82
CA LEU A 70 11.28 -18.32 -2.46
C LEU A 70 10.05 -17.40 -2.48
N GLN A 71 10.05 -16.37 -3.35
CA GLN A 71 8.93 -15.45 -3.49
C GLN A 71 7.66 -16.18 -3.93
N TYR A 72 7.77 -17.08 -4.89
CA TYR A 72 6.65 -17.90 -5.35
C TYR A 72 6.10 -18.78 -4.22
N ARG A 73 6.96 -19.52 -3.52
CA ARG A 73 6.55 -20.36 -2.39
C ARG A 73 5.87 -19.56 -1.29
N VAL A 74 6.38 -18.37 -0.95
CA VAL A 74 5.78 -17.53 0.07
C VAL A 74 4.44 -16.99 -0.37
N THR A 75 4.34 -16.39 -1.56
CA THR A 75 3.16 -15.65 -1.99
C THR A 75 2.03 -16.53 -2.52
N GLN A 76 2.36 -17.70 -3.12
CA GLN A 76 1.40 -18.57 -3.80
C GLN A 76 1.16 -19.92 -3.11
N GLU A 77 2.05 -20.33 -2.21
CA GLU A 77 2.00 -21.63 -1.52
C GLU A 77 2.03 -21.46 0.01
N ASP A 78 1.66 -20.27 0.50
CA ASP A 78 1.54 -19.92 1.93
C ASP A 78 2.79 -20.25 2.76
N GLY A 79 3.97 -20.15 2.10
CA GLY A 79 5.26 -20.44 2.72
C GLY A 79 5.71 -19.32 3.66
N THR A 80 6.73 -19.63 4.45
CA THR A 80 7.40 -18.67 5.33
C THR A 80 8.90 -18.70 5.07
N GLU A 81 9.52 -17.52 4.95
CA GLU A 81 10.97 -17.35 4.87
C GLU A 81 11.63 -17.48 6.25
N ARG A 82 12.96 -17.62 6.30
CA ARG A 82 13.69 -17.75 7.57
C ARG A 82 13.75 -16.42 8.32
N PRO A 83 13.60 -16.44 9.67
CA PRO A 83 13.79 -15.25 10.48
C PRO A 83 15.25 -14.78 10.42
N PHE A 84 15.48 -13.46 10.43
CA PHE A 84 16.77 -12.77 10.37
C PHE A 84 17.59 -13.01 9.09
N GLU A 85 17.17 -13.93 8.22
CA GLU A 85 17.81 -14.23 6.93
C GLU A 85 16.94 -13.76 5.76
N ASN A 86 16.36 -12.57 5.85
CA ASN A 86 15.49 -11.99 4.84
C ASN A 86 15.80 -10.50 4.61
N THR A 87 15.33 -9.95 3.50
CA THR A 87 15.80 -8.65 2.99
C THR A 87 15.41 -7.46 3.86
N PHE A 88 14.22 -7.49 4.49
CA PHE A 88 13.64 -6.27 5.06
C PHE A 88 13.47 -6.31 6.58
N TRP A 89 13.83 -7.38 7.29
CA TRP A 89 13.70 -7.43 8.74
C TRP A 89 14.40 -6.24 9.42
N ASN A 90 15.58 -5.84 8.94
CA ASN A 90 16.39 -4.74 9.47
C ASN A 90 16.43 -3.51 8.55
N ASN A 91 15.54 -3.39 7.57
CA ASN A 91 15.49 -2.21 6.71
C ASN A 91 14.94 -0.99 7.47
N LYS A 92 15.72 0.09 7.56
CA LYS A 92 15.39 1.35 8.25
C LYS A 92 15.22 2.52 7.29
N ARG A 93 15.33 2.31 5.98
CA ARG A 93 15.17 3.37 4.98
C ARG A 93 13.72 3.83 4.93
N GLU A 94 13.52 5.11 4.65
CA GLU A 94 12.20 5.69 4.41
C GLU A 94 11.65 5.25 3.06
N GLY A 95 10.37 4.87 3.04
CA GLY A 95 9.70 4.40 1.84
C GLY A 95 8.49 3.53 2.15
N ILE A 96 7.91 2.96 1.11
CA ILE A 96 6.75 2.06 1.21
C ILE A 96 7.12 0.65 0.78
N TYR A 97 6.33 -0.30 1.27
CA TYR A 97 6.40 -1.71 0.91
C TYR A 97 5.14 -2.04 0.11
N VAL A 98 5.34 -2.56 -1.09
CA VAL A 98 4.27 -2.94 -2.02
C VAL A 98 4.30 -4.45 -2.24
N ASP A 99 3.14 -5.03 -2.61
CA ASP A 99 3.07 -6.44 -2.99
C ASP A 99 4.01 -6.74 -4.16
N ILE A 100 4.77 -7.83 -4.07
CA ILE A 100 5.75 -8.20 -5.10
C ILE A 100 5.10 -8.64 -6.42
N VAL A 101 3.85 -9.11 -6.37
CA VAL A 101 3.08 -9.64 -7.50
C VAL A 101 2.31 -8.54 -8.22
N SER A 102 1.44 -7.82 -7.52
CA SER A 102 0.53 -6.79 -8.09
C SER A 102 1.10 -5.38 -8.04
N GLY A 103 2.04 -5.10 -7.13
CA GLY A 103 2.54 -3.75 -6.88
C GLY A 103 1.62 -2.89 -6.00
N GLU A 104 0.54 -3.44 -5.43
CA GLU A 104 -0.33 -2.68 -4.53
C GLU A 104 0.40 -2.24 -3.26
N PRO A 105 0.23 -0.98 -2.78
CA PRO A 105 0.89 -0.48 -1.59
C PRO A 105 0.26 -1.10 -0.33
N LEU A 106 1.11 -1.70 0.51
CA LEU A 106 0.69 -2.48 1.67
C LEU A 106 1.08 -1.83 2.99
N PHE A 107 2.37 -1.42 3.14
CA PHE A 107 2.91 -0.89 4.39
C PHE A 107 3.84 0.31 4.16
N SER A 108 4.06 1.11 5.22
CA SER A 108 5.00 2.23 5.23
C SER A 108 6.10 2.02 6.27
N SER A 109 7.29 2.51 5.97
CA SER A 109 8.40 2.55 6.94
C SER A 109 8.08 3.36 8.20
N THR A 110 7.14 4.33 8.10
CA THR A 110 6.66 5.12 9.24
C THR A 110 5.93 4.28 10.29
N HIS A 111 5.37 3.14 9.89
CA HIS A 111 4.68 2.21 10.78
C HIS A 111 5.51 0.95 11.11
N LYS A 112 6.75 0.89 10.57
CA LYS A 112 7.64 -0.24 10.80
C LYS A 112 8.35 -0.11 12.16
N PHE A 113 8.43 -1.21 12.90
CA PHE A 113 9.15 -1.26 14.17
C PHE A 113 10.00 -2.53 14.30
N ASN A 114 10.92 -2.53 15.26
CA ASN A 114 11.71 -3.71 15.57
C ASN A 114 10.96 -4.60 16.58
N SER A 115 10.39 -5.70 16.11
CA SER A 115 9.68 -6.67 16.93
C SER A 115 10.59 -7.73 17.58
N GLY A 116 11.84 -7.84 17.14
CA GLY A 116 12.77 -8.89 17.57
C GLY A 116 12.46 -10.28 17.00
N THR A 117 11.44 -10.42 16.14
CA THR A 117 11.01 -11.73 15.60
C THR A 117 11.81 -12.18 14.37
N GLY A 118 12.58 -11.28 13.76
CA GLY A 118 13.37 -11.58 12.57
C GLY A 118 12.64 -11.41 11.23
N TRP A 119 11.42 -10.87 11.25
CA TRP A 119 10.65 -10.47 10.08
C TRP A 119 10.29 -8.98 10.15
N PRO A 120 10.07 -8.30 9.00
CA PRO A 120 9.55 -6.94 9.01
C PRO A 120 8.19 -6.90 9.68
N SER A 121 8.05 -5.98 10.64
CA SER A 121 6.85 -5.85 11.48
C SER A 121 6.32 -4.43 11.42
N PHE A 122 4.99 -4.30 11.28
CA PHE A 122 4.31 -3.02 11.14
C PHE A 122 3.14 -2.92 12.12
N THR A 123 2.84 -1.70 12.58
CA THR A 123 1.72 -1.43 13.50
C THR A 123 0.38 -1.33 12.80
N GLN A 124 0.38 -1.03 11.51
CA GLN A 124 -0.82 -0.91 10.67
C GLN A 124 -0.46 -0.94 9.18
N PRO A 125 -1.40 -1.30 8.29
CA PRO A 125 -1.23 -1.16 6.85
C PRO A 125 -1.22 0.31 6.42
N LEU A 126 -0.59 0.59 5.27
CA LEU A 126 -0.62 1.89 4.60
C LEU A 126 -2.00 2.19 4.00
N VAL A 127 -2.59 1.19 3.35
CA VAL A 127 -3.94 1.22 2.81
C VAL A 127 -4.70 0.03 3.36
N LYS A 128 -5.62 0.29 4.31
CA LYS A 128 -6.35 -0.77 5.00
C LYS A 128 -7.11 -1.68 4.03
N ASP A 129 -7.71 -1.10 2.99
CA ASP A 129 -8.52 -1.82 2.00
C ASP A 129 -7.69 -2.71 1.05
N HIS A 130 -6.37 -2.66 1.11
CA HIS A 130 -5.47 -3.55 0.36
C HIS A 130 -5.08 -4.81 1.15
N ILE A 131 -5.55 -4.95 2.37
CA ILE A 131 -5.30 -6.09 3.24
C ILE A 131 -6.59 -6.89 3.43
N VAL A 132 -6.48 -8.20 3.30
CA VAL A 132 -7.54 -9.17 3.60
C VAL A 132 -7.04 -10.08 4.71
N GLU A 133 -7.88 -10.33 5.71
CA GLU A 133 -7.57 -11.17 6.85
C GLU A 133 -8.39 -12.46 6.79
N HIS A 134 -7.73 -13.59 6.98
CA HIS A 134 -8.35 -14.92 7.03
C HIS A 134 -7.99 -15.65 8.33
N SER A 135 -8.88 -16.51 8.79
CA SER A 135 -8.56 -17.41 9.90
C SER A 135 -7.66 -18.54 9.39
N ASP A 136 -6.47 -18.67 9.98
CA ASP A 136 -5.53 -19.76 9.74
C ASP A 136 -5.52 -20.70 10.94
N THR A 137 -5.95 -21.94 10.74
CA THR A 137 -5.98 -23.00 11.76
C THR A 137 -4.92 -24.07 11.55
N SER A 138 -3.94 -23.82 10.70
CA SER A 138 -2.84 -24.74 10.43
C SER A 138 -1.96 -24.97 11.67
N TRP A 139 -1.28 -26.11 11.71
CA TRP A 139 -0.34 -26.48 12.77
C TRP A 139 -0.93 -26.51 14.18
N GLY A 140 -2.25 -26.70 14.32
CA GLY A 140 -2.92 -26.76 15.63
C GLY A 140 -3.00 -25.42 16.37
N MET A 141 -2.75 -24.31 15.68
CA MET A 141 -2.86 -22.94 16.21
C MET A 141 -3.95 -22.19 15.45
N THR A 142 -4.63 -21.26 16.12
CA THR A 142 -5.53 -20.31 15.47
C THR A 142 -4.80 -18.98 15.35
N ARG A 143 -4.56 -18.52 14.13
CA ARG A 143 -3.90 -17.25 13.80
C ARG A 143 -4.74 -16.48 12.79
N THR A 144 -4.45 -15.19 12.63
CA THR A 144 -5.03 -14.37 11.56
C THR A 144 -4.00 -14.20 10.46
N GLU A 145 -4.22 -14.86 9.33
CA GLU A 145 -3.43 -14.70 8.11
C GLU A 145 -3.73 -13.35 7.47
N VAL A 146 -2.71 -12.74 6.89
CA VAL A 146 -2.77 -11.48 6.15
C VAL A 146 -2.41 -11.75 4.69
N ARG A 147 -3.32 -11.38 3.79
CA ARG A 147 -3.14 -11.50 2.33
C ARG A 147 -3.32 -10.15 1.65
N SER A 148 -2.72 -9.97 0.49
CA SER A 148 -2.95 -8.80 -0.36
C SER A 148 -4.27 -8.95 -1.12
N LYS A 149 -4.99 -7.85 -1.32
CA LYS A 149 -6.34 -7.86 -1.90
C LYS A 149 -6.36 -8.22 -3.37
N TYR A 150 -5.44 -7.64 -4.17
CA TYR A 150 -5.51 -7.74 -5.63
C TYR A 150 -4.73 -8.94 -6.18
N ALA A 151 -3.63 -9.32 -5.54
CA ALA A 151 -2.85 -10.48 -5.96
C ALA A 151 -3.20 -11.76 -5.19
N ASP A 152 -3.92 -11.63 -4.08
CA ASP A 152 -4.17 -12.74 -3.15
C ASP A 152 -2.85 -13.42 -2.73
N SER A 153 -1.80 -12.63 -2.52
CA SER A 153 -0.53 -13.11 -2.04
C SER A 153 -0.58 -13.35 -0.54
N HIS A 154 -0.12 -14.51 -0.08
CA HIS A 154 0.17 -14.68 1.34
C HIS A 154 1.28 -13.71 1.76
N LEU A 155 1.00 -12.87 2.76
CA LEU A 155 1.94 -11.89 3.28
C LEU A 155 2.57 -12.32 4.60
N GLY A 156 1.80 -12.91 5.48
CA GLY A 156 2.16 -13.31 6.83
C GLY A 156 0.95 -13.33 7.76
N HIS A 157 1.12 -12.88 9.00
CA HIS A 157 0.07 -12.92 10.01
C HIS A 157 0.01 -11.62 10.81
N VAL A 158 -1.15 -11.32 11.39
CA VAL A 158 -1.33 -10.25 12.36
C VAL A 158 -1.55 -10.81 13.76
N PHE A 159 -0.91 -10.16 14.74
CA PHE A 159 -0.94 -10.52 16.16
C PHE A 159 -1.35 -9.30 16.99
N THR A 160 -1.82 -9.56 18.23
CA THR A 160 -2.28 -8.54 19.18
C THR A 160 -1.21 -8.14 20.21
N ASP A 161 0.05 -8.42 19.92
CA ASP A 161 1.21 -8.16 20.78
C ASP A 161 2.09 -7.00 20.26
N GLY A 162 1.52 -6.15 19.43
CA GLY A 162 2.18 -4.96 18.90
C GLY A 162 2.20 -3.77 19.87
N PRO A 163 2.96 -2.71 19.53
CA PRO A 163 3.03 -1.49 20.35
C PRO A 163 1.74 -0.67 20.27
N GLN A 164 1.49 0.11 21.31
CA GLN A 164 0.41 1.10 21.31
C GLN A 164 0.68 2.20 20.25
N PRO A 165 -0.37 2.85 19.67
CA PRO A 165 -1.79 2.77 20.07
C PRO A 165 -2.57 1.61 19.45
N SER A 166 -2.10 0.96 18.37
CA SER A 166 -2.88 -0.08 17.69
C SER A 166 -2.91 -1.40 18.48
N GLY A 167 -1.85 -1.72 19.21
CA GLY A 167 -1.67 -3.03 19.83
C GLY A 167 -1.44 -4.16 18.82
N LEU A 168 -1.36 -3.86 17.50
CA LEU A 168 -1.23 -4.84 16.44
C LEU A 168 0.21 -4.95 15.93
N ARG A 169 0.58 -6.16 15.56
CA ARG A 169 1.83 -6.48 14.87
C ARG A 169 1.55 -7.29 13.62
N TYR A 170 1.65 -6.63 12.48
CA TYR A 170 1.67 -7.29 11.17
C TYR A 170 3.07 -7.84 10.91
N CYS A 171 3.24 -9.15 11.06
CA CYS A 171 4.50 -9.87 10.86
C CYS A 171 4.53 -10.42 9.44
N ILE A 172 5.32 -9.80 8.57
CA ILE A 172 5.20 -9.95 7.12
C ILE A 172 6.48 -10.55 6.53
N ASN A 173 6.35 -11.47 5.58
CA ASN A 173 7.49 -12.00 4.84
C ASN A 173 8.10 -10.96 3.90
N SER A 174 9.40 -10.75 3.97
CA SER A 174 10.13 -9.87 3.03
C SER A 174 9.98 -10.36 1.58
N ALA A 175 9.91 -11.66 1.37
CA ALA A 175 9.77 -12.27 0.06
C ALA A 175 8.44 -11.91 -0.64
N ALA A 176 7.40 -11.53 0.12
CA ALA A 176 6.13 -11.05 -0.40
C ALA A 176 6.14 -9.55 -0.76
N LEU A 177 7.22 -8.84 -0.43
CA LEU A 177 7.31 -7.39 -0.51
C LEU A 177 8.37 -6.93 -1.52
N ARG A 178 8.08 -5.79 -2.17
CA ARG A 178 9.07 -4.94 -2.85
C ARG A 178 9.13 -3.59 -2.14
N PHE A 179 10.31 -3.12 -1.82
CA PHE A 179 10.51 -1.82 -1.19
C PHE A 179 10.68 -0.73 -2.25
N VAL A 180 9.98 0.39 -2.09
CA VAL A 180 10.09 1.59 -2.89
C VAL A 180 10.59 2.72 -1.99
N PRO A 181 11.84 3.21 -2.17
CA PRO A 181 12.39 4.31 -1.39
C PRO A 181 11.58 5.60 -1.54
N ALA A 182 11.59 6.45 -0.51
CA ALA A 182 10.84 7.71 -0.48
C ALA A 182 11.18 8.64 -1.65
N ASP A 183 12.46 8.73 -2.03
CA ASP A 183 12.96 9.53 -3.17
C ASP A 183 12.56 8.98 -4.54
N SER A 184 12.14 7.73 -4.60
CA SER A 184 11.78 7.00 -5.81
C SER A 184 10.26 6.83 -6.00
N LEU A 185 9.44 7.36 -5.09
CA LEU A 185 7.99 7.17 -5.10
C LEU A 185 7.32 7.76 -6.35
N GLU A 186 7.70 8.99 -6.75
CA GLU A 186 7.11 9.64 -7.93
C GLU A 186 7.41 8.89 -9.23
N PRO A 187 8.67 8.60 -9.59
CA PRO A 187 8.99 7.87 -10.81
C PRO A 187 8.45 6.42 -10.79
N ALA A 188 8.25 5.83 -9.62
CA ALA A 188 7.68 4.49 -9.47
C ALA A 188 6.14 4.45 -9.49
N GLY A 189 5.45 5.61 -9.65
CA GLY A 189 3.99 5.70 -9.71
C GLY A 189 3.28 5.76 -8.36
N TYR A 190 4.03 5.97 -7.27
CA TYR A 190 3.51 6.06 -5.90
C TYR A 190 3.61 7.47 -5.30
N GLY A 191 3.70 8.51 -6.13
CA GLY A 191 3.91 9.90 -5.71
C GLY A 191 2.90 10.43 -4.70
N ILE A 192 1.67 9.90 -4.67
CA ILE A 192 0.64 10.24 -3.69
C ILE A 192 1.08 9.99 -2.23
N TYR A 193 2.06 9.10 -2.00
CA TYR A 193 2.60 8.76 -0.68
C TYR A 193 3.84 9.57 -0.31
N SER A 194 4.35 10.44 -1.19
CA SER A 194 5.56 11.25 -0.93
C SER A 194 5.42 12.18 0.28
N THR A 195 4.20 12.59 0.60
CA THR A 195 3.91 13.45 1.76
C THR A 195 4.13 12.78 3.12
N LEU A 196 4.23 11.45 3.16
CA LEU A 196 4.50 10.70 4.41
C LEU A 196 5.93 10.87 4.92
N PHE A 197 6.83 11.36 4.06
CA PHE A 197 8.27 11.42 4.30
C PHE A 197 8.82 12.87 4.21
N LYS A 198 7.95 13.87 4.34
CA LYS A 198 8.31 15.31 4.33
C LYS A 198 8.23 15.91 5.71
#